data_f56ad217e45415be88b4723b85a592ed
#
_entry.id   f56ad217e45415be88b4723b85a592ed
#
_cell.length_a   1.000
_cell.length_b   1.000
_cell.length_c   1.000
_cell.angle_alpha   90.00
_cell.angle_beta   90.00
_cell.angle_gamma   90.00
#
_symmetry.space_group_name_H-M   'P 1'
#
loop_
_entity.id
_entity.type
_entity.pdbx_description
1 polymer ?
#
loop_
_entity_poly.entity_id
_entity_poly.type
_entity_poly.pdbx_seq_one_letter_code
_entity_poly.pdbx_strand_id
1 'polypeptide(L)'
;MKLGAPMPLLDGANWLDNNGMGKGMLAGRPTLFHFWSVSCNLCKGGLDTMNFLADKYADGLNVIAVHMPRTKEDMLLQNVKAAASYYKMMHPLIIDNDFLITDRFNNRYVPAYYIFDGKGGLRHYQAGGTALRMLEKRVQRIIEESKR
;
A
#
# COMPACT_ATOMS: atom_id res chain seq x y z
N MET A 1 -1.90 11.02 -10.47
CA MET A 1 -0.51 11.25 -10.02
C MET A 1 0.43 10.91 -11.15
N LYS A 2 1.35 11.79 -11.45
CA LYS A 2 2.30 11.60 -12.58
C LYS A 2 3.55 10.88 -12.12
N LEU A 3 4.19 10.14 -13.02
CA LEU A 3 5.50 9.55 -12.75
C LEU A 3 6.47 10.65 -12.31
N GLY A 4 7.28 10.35 -11.30
CA GLY A 4 8.18 11.32 -10.69
C GLY A 4 7.54 12.16 -9.59
N ALA A 5 6.22 12.12 -9.43
CA ALA A 5 5.55 12.88 -8.38
C ALA A 5 6.05 12.46 -7.00
N PRO A 6 6.18 13.40 -6.06
CA PRO A 6 6.65 13.06 -4.72
C PRO A 6 5.63 12.22 -3.97
N MET A 7 6.13 11.31 -3.13
CA MET A 7 5.28 10.51 -2.26
C MET A 7 4.52 11.43 -1.31
N PRO A 8 3.19 11.29 -1.24
CA PRO A 8 2.40 12.11 -0.32
C PRO A 8 2.82 11.92 1.14
N LEU A 9 2.68 12.97 1.93
CA LEU A 9 2.95 12.90 3.37
C LEU A 9 1.93 11.99 4.04
N LEU A 10 2.36 11.29 5.07
CA LEU A 10 1.49 10.39 5.84
C LEU A 10 1.08 10.98 7.19
N ASP A 11 1.39 12.27 7.42
CA ASP A 11 1.03 12.96 8.65
C ASP A 11 -0.48 12.91 8.87
N GLY A 12 -0.89 12.53 10.07
CA GLY A 12 -2.30 12.41 10.43
C GLY A 12 -2.95 11.08 10.05
N ALA A 13 -2.20 10.16 9.43
CA ALA A 13 -2.72 8.83 9.09
C ALA A 13 -3.12 8.07 10.35
N ASN A 14 -4.22 7.32 10.26
CA ASN A 14 -4.71 6.47 11.35
C ASN A 14 -4.21 5.04 11.14
N TRP A 15 -3.13 4.69 11.82
CA TRP A 15 -2.52 3.36 11.69
C TRP A 15 -3.24 2.34 12.56
N LEU A 16 -3.49 1.15 12.00
CA LEU A 16 -4.09 0.05 12.75
C LEU A 16 -3.14 -0.40 13.86
N ASP A 17 -3.66 -0.49 15.10
CA ASP A 17 -2.93 -0.98 16.27
C ASP A 17 -1.64 -0.21 16.55
N ASN A 18 -1.57 1.05 16.12
CA ASN A 18 -0.39 1.91 16.28
C ASN A 18 0.89 1.31 15.66
N ASN A 19 0.74 0.39 14.70
CA ASN A 19 1.85 -0.21 13.97
C ASN A 19 2.36 0.70 12.86
N GLY A 20 2.28 2.00 13.07
CA GLY A 20 2.78 2.95 12.11
C GLY A 20 4.27 2.79 11.88
N MET A 21 4.71 3.06 10.67
CA MET A 21 6.12 3.09 10.36
C MET A 21 6.72 4.37 10.91
N GLY A 22 7.82 4.26 11.64
CA GLY A 22 8.59 5.42 12.02
C GLY A 22 9.11 6.14 10.79
N LYS A 23 9.34 7.44 10.90
CA LYS A 23 9.83 8.25 9.78
C LYS A 23 11.08 7.66 9.12
N GLY A 24 11.95 7.04 9.89
CA GLY A 24 13.18 6.45 9.38
C GLY A 24 12.96 5.19 8.53
N MET A 25 11.81 4.52 8.67
CA MET A 25 11.55 3.31 7.91
C MET A 25 11.25 3.59 6.43
N LEU A 26 10.71 4.76 6.13
CA LEU A 26 10.39 5.16 4.75
C LEU A 26 11.59 5.75 4.03
N ALA A 27 12.54 6.30 4.77
CA ALA A 27 13.65 7.04 4.20
C ALA A 27 14.63 6.09 3.48
N GLY A 28 14.93 6.43 2.22
CA GLY A 28 15.93 5.72 1.45
C GLY A 28 15.51 4.36 0.91
N ARG A 29 14.28 3.92 1.19
CA ARG A 29 13.77 2.65 0.68
C ARG A 29 12.65 2.85 -0.31
N PRO A 30 12.59 2.05 -1.37
CA PRO A 30 11.37 1.98 -2.19
C PRO A 30 10.16 1.61 -1.33
N THR A 31 9.01 2.20 -1.66
CA THR A 31 7.77 1.98 -0.92
C THR A 31 6.63 1.63 -1.87
N LEU A 32 5.93 0.54 -1.55
CA LEU A 32 4.74 0.09 -2.28
C LEU A 32 3.52 0.35 -1.41
N PHE A 33 2.61 1.18 -1.91
CA PHE A 33 1.30 1.37 -1.30
C PHE A 33 0.27 0.55 -2.06
N HIS A 34 -0.61 -0.15 -1.32
CA HIS A 34 -1.76 -0.78 -1.95
C HIS A 34 -3.05 -0.35 -1.28
N PHE A 35 -3.98 0.14 -2.09
CA PHE A 35 -5.30 0.56 -1.64
C PHE A 35 -6.26 -0.61 -1.82
N TRP A 36 -7.05 -0.90 -0.78
CA TRP A 36 -7.99 -2.01 -0.77
C TRP A 36 -9.21 -1.69 0.08
N SER A 37 -10.25 -2.51 -0.02
CA SER A 37 -11.45 -2.43 0.81
C SER A 37 -11.92 -3.82 1.17
N VAL A 38 -12.53 -3.98 2.33
CA VAL A 38 -13.14 -5.26 2.72
C VAL A 38 -14.18 -5.70 1.70
N SER A 39 -14.97 -4.75 1.18
CA SER A 39 -16.03 -5.02 0.19
C SER A 39 -15.52 -5.31 -1.22
N CYS A 40 -14.23 -5.15 -1.47
CA CYS A 40 -13.65 -5.28 -2.82
C CYS A 40 -13.22 -6.72 -3.09
N ASN A 41 -13.98 -7.44 -3.92
CA ASN A 41 -13.64 -8.82 -4.27
C ASN A 41 -12.35 -8.93 -5.08
N LEU A 42 -12.09 -7.98 -5.97
CA LEU A 42 -10.87 -7.97 -6.77
C LEU A 42 -9.62 -7.74 -5.92
N CYS A 43 -9.76 -7.03 -4.80
CA CYS A 43 -8.64 -6.77 -3.89
C CYS A 43 -8.14 -8.05 -3.24
N LYS A 44 -9.04 -9.00 -2.98
CA LYS A 44 -8.72 -10.22 -2.22
C LYS A 44 -7.65 -11.06 -2.89
N GLY A 45 -7.69 -11.16 -4.23
CA GLY A 45 -6.66 -11.86 -4.98
C GLY A 45 -5.30 -11.20 -4.90
N GLY A 46 -5.26 -9.88 -4.75
CA GLY A 46 -4.02 -9.12 -4.65
C GLY A 46 -3.40 -9.10 -3.27
N LEU A 47 -4.18 -9.40 -2.21
CA LEU A 47 -3.66 -9.37 -0.84
C LEU A 47 -2.56 -10.42 -0.62
N ASP A 48 -2.73 -11.62 -1.17
CA ASP A 48 -1.70 -12.66 -1.09
C ASP A 48 -0.40 -12.20 -1.77
N THR A 49 -0.52 -11.54 -2.92
CA THR A 49 0.64 -11.01 -3.63
C THR A 49 1.34 -9.93 -2.79
N MET A 50 0.58 -9.06 -2.14
CA MET A 50 1.15 -8.02 -1.28
C MET A 50 1.87 -8.63 -0.08
N ASN A 51 1.29 -9.63 0.55
CA ASN A 51 1.93 -10.34 1.66
C ASN A 51 3.23 -11.00 1.20
N PHE A 52 3.21 -11.62 0.03
CA PHE A 52 4.38 -12.26 -0.56
C PHE A 52 5.50 -11.24 -0.80
N LEU A 53 5.18 -10.09 -1.38
CA LEU A 53 6.18 -9.04 -1.64
C LEU A 53 6.73 -8.44 -0.35
N ALA A 54 5.85 -8.21 0.64
CA ALA A 54 6.27 -7.68 1.94
C ALA A 54 7.26 -8.62 2.64
N ASP A 55 7.03 -9.92 2.53
CA ASP A 55 7.89 -10.94 3.15
C ASP A 55 9.20 -11.12 2.37
N LYS A 56 9.10 -11.32 1.07
CA LYS A 56 10.26 -11.60 0.22
C LYS A 56 11.25 -10.44 0.17
N TYR A 57 10.74 -9.22 0.15
CA TYR A 57 11.59 -8.02 0.00
C TYR A 57 11.65 -7.18 1.28
N ALA A 58 11.49 -7.81 2.43
CA ALA A 58 11.43 -7.13 3.73
C ALA A 58 12.62 -6.22 4.00
N ASP A 59 13.80 -6.56 3.50
CA ASP A 59 15.03 -5.80 3.74
C ASP A 59 15.21 -4.60 2.80
N GLY A 60 14.43 -4.53 1.74
CA GLY A 60 14.64 -3.50 0.71
C GLY A 60 13.38 -2.76 0.28
N LEU A 61 12.21 -3.16 0.77
CA LEU A 61 10.93 -2.60 0.36
C LEU A 61 10.05 -2.33 1.57
N ASN A 62 9.48 -1.14 1.64
CA ASN A 62 8.40 -0.85 2.57
C ASN A 62 7.07 -1.15 1.87
N VAL A 63 6.19 -1.93 2.52
CA VAL A 63 4.84 -2.18 2.00
C VAL A 63 3.83 -1.58 2.98
N ILE A 64 2.95 -0.74 2.49
CA ILE A 64 1.92 -0.08 3.30
C ILE A 64 0.57 -0.31 2.65
N ALA A 65 -0.37 -0.83 3.44
CA ALA A 65 -1.75 -1.00 3.03
C ALA A 65 -2.55 0.23 3.43
N VAL A 66 -3.43 0.70 2.54
CA VAL A 66 -4.37 1.77 2.85
C VAL A 66 -5.77 1.21 2.63
N HIS A 67 -6.55 1.12 3.70
CA HIS A 67 -7.94 0.69 3.61
C HIS A 67 -8.81 1.89 3.25
N MET A 68 -9.31 1.89 2.01
CA MET A 68 -10.19 2.93 1.48
C MET A 68 -11.63 2.40 1.51
N PRO A 69 -12.48 2.84 2.47
CA PRO A 69 -13.82 2.29 2.57
C PRO A 69 -14.70 2.70 1.38
N ARG A 70 -15.57 1.77 0.93
CA ARG A 70 -16.53 2.01 -0.12
C ARG A 70 -17.96 1.92 0.37
N THR A 71 -18.16 1.32 1.55
CA THR A 71 -19.49 1.15 2.17
C THR A 71 -19.40 1.55 3.63
N LYS A 72 -20.56 1.69 4.29
CA LYS A 72 -20.60 1.97 5.73
C LYS A 72 -19.99 0.83 6.53
N GLU A 73 -20.22 -0.41 6.09
CA GLU A 73 -19.68 -1.61 6.74
C GLU A 73 -18.14 -1.64 6.65
N ASP A 74 -17.58 -1.13 5.55
CA ASP A 74 -16.12 -1.01 5.42
C ASP A 74 -15.51 -0.08 6.47
N MET A 75 -16.28 0.87 7.00
CA MET A 75 -15.81 1.82 8.00
C MET A 75 -15.73 1.23 9.40
N LEU A 76 -16.32 0.05 9.63
CA LEU A 76 -16.29 -0.59 10.93
C LEU A 76 -14.90 -1.21 11.15
N LEU A 77 -14.23 -0.75 12.20
CA LEU A 77 -12.87 -1.21 12.52
C LEU A 77 -12.82 -2.73 12.68
N GLN A 78 -13.83 -3.33 13.30
CA GLN A 78 -13.90 -4.77 13.51
C GLN A 78 -13.86 -5.54 12.17
N ASN A 79 -14.50 -5.01 11.13
CA ASN A 79 -14.52 -5.65 9.81
C ASN A 79 -13.15 -5.59 9.14
N VAL A 80 -12.46 -4.46 9.26
CA VAL A 80 -11.11 -4.30 8.71
C VAL A 80 -10.13 -5.20 9.44
N LYS A 81 -10.20 -5.24 10.77
CA LYS A 81 -9.35 -6.11 11.59
C LYS A 81 -9.56 -7.58 11.25
N ALA A 82 -10.82 -7.99 11.10
CA ALA A 82 -11.16 -9.38 10.77
C ALA A 82 -10.59 -9.77 9.40
N ALA A 83 -10.72 -8.89 8.41
CA ALA A 83 -10.18 -9.15 7.08
C ALA A 83 -8.65 -9.20 7.09
N ALA A 84 -8.00 -8.24 7.77
CA ALA A 84 -6.54 -8.22 7.86
C ALA A 84 -6.00 -9.50 8.50
N SER A 85 -6.67 -9.99 9.54
CA SER A 85 -6.32 -11.25 10.21
C SER A 85 -6.55 -12.45 9.30
N TYR A 86 -7.71 -12.50 8.64
CA TYR A 86 -8.06 -13.60 7.74
C TYR A 86 -7.05 -13.75 6.60
N TYR A 87 -6.62 -12.63 6.02
CA TYR A 87 -5.64 -12.63 4.92
C TYR A 87 -4.19 -12.59 5.41
N LYS A 88 -3.98 -12.65 6.73
CA LYS A 88 -2.64 -12.70 7.34
C LYS A 88 -1.77 -11.50 6.99
N MET A 89 -2.38 -10.33 6.91
CA MET A 89 -1.65 -9.10 6.62
C MET A 89 -0.82 -8.67 7.82
N MET A 90 0.51 -8.63 7.66
CA MET A 90 1.45 -8.30 8.74
C MET A 90 2.13 -6.95 8.56
N HIS A 91 2.06 -6.37 7.35
CA HIS A 91 2.65 -5.06 7.09
C HIS A 91 1.73 -3.92 7.58
N PRO A 92 2.27 -2.71 7.75
CA PRO A 92 1.50 -1.57 8.26
C PRO A 92 0.24 -1.30 7.45
N LEU A 93 -0.83 -0.98 8.16
CA LEU A 93 -2.15 -0.73 7.57
C LEU A 93 -2.70 0.59 8.07
N ILE A 94 -3.07 1.47 7.14
CA ILE A 94 -3.75 2.72 7.43
C ILE A 94 -5.25 2.51 7.28
N ILE A 95 -6.02 2.93 8.31
CA ILE A 95 -7.48 2.97 8.27
C ILE A 95 -7.87 4.37 7.80
N ASP A 96 -8.31 4.49 6.55
CA ASP A 96 -8.50 5.80 5.92
C ASP A 96 -9.98 6.20 5.84
N ASN A 97 -10.70 6.10 6.96
CA ASN A 97 -12.13 6.35 7.00
C ASN A 97 -12.52 7.80 6.69
N ASP A 98 -11.61 8.74 6.84
CA ASP A 98 -11.82 10.15 6.49
C ASP A 98 -11.25 10.51 5.12
N PHE A 99 -10.72 9.52 4.39
CA PHE A 99 -10.15 9.70 3.04
C PHE A 99 -8.95 10.65 2.99
N LEU A 100 -8.28 10.91 4.12
CA LEU A 100 -7.15 11.81 4.17
C LEU A 100 -6.03 11.38 3.21
N ILE A 101 -5.61 10.12 3.32
CA ILE A 101 -4.53 9.59 2.47
C ILE A 101 -5.02 9.35 1.06
N THR A 102 -6.24 8.84 0.91
CA THR A 102 -6.87 8.66 -0.40
C THR A 102 -6.87 9.96 -1.19
N ASP A 103 -7.24 11.07 -0.55
CA ASP A 103 -7.27 12.37 -1.20
C ASP A 103 -5.87 12.86 -1.57
N ARG A 104 -4.89 12.66 -0.70
CA ARG A 104 -3.49 13.04 -0.98
C ARG A 104 -2.91 12.31 -2.17
N PHE A 105 -3.30 11.03 -2.36
CA PHE A 105 -2.92 10.23 -3.53
C PHE A 105 -3.80 10.52 -4.74
N ASN A 106 -4.91 11.23 -4.55
CA ASN A 106 -5.96 11.36 -5.56
C ASN A 106 -6.39 9.97 -6.07
N ASN A 107 -6.48 9.01 -5.15
CA ASN A 107 -6.84 7.63 -5.52
C ASN A 107 -8.36 7.50 -5.67
N ARG A 108 -8.80 6.83 -6.74
CA ARG A 108 -10.23 6.65 -7.05
C ARG A 108 -10.67 5.20 -7.10
N TYR A 109 -9.72 4.27 -7.13
CA TYR A 109 -10.04 2.87 -7.39
C TYR A 109 -9.41 1.96 -6.36
N VAL A 110 -10.04 0.82 -6.12
CA VAL A 110 -9.45 -0.31 -5.41
C VAL A 110 -9.65 -1.56 -6.27
N PRO A 111 -8.67 -2.46 -6.36
CA PRO A 111 -7.33 -2.28 -5.83
C PRO A 111 -6.51 -1.28 -6.66
N ALA A 112 -5.58 -0.60 -6.01
CA ALA A 112 -4.64 0.30 -6.67
C ALA A 112 -3.26 0.16 -6.03
N TYR A 113 -2.22 0.29 -6.83
CA TYR A 113 -0.84 0.06 -6.41
C TYR A 113 0.06 1.19 -6.88
N TYR A 114 0.84 1.73 -5.95
CA TYR A 114 1.79 2.83 -6.20
C TYR A 114 3.15 2.41 -5.71
N ILE A 115 4.17 2.51 -6.56
CA ILE A 115 5.55 2.22 -6.16
C ILE A 115 6.37 3.51 -6.27
N PHE A 116 6.98 3.90 -5.14
CA PHE A 116 7.89 5.04 -5.06
C PHE A 116 9.31 4.51 -4.89
N ASP A 117 10.28 5.17 -5.51
CA ASP A 117 11.68 4.79 -5.35
C ASP A 117 12.24 5.31 -4.02
N GLY A 118 13.50 4.98 -3.73
CA GLY A 118 14.16 5.39 -2.49
C GLY A 118 14.30 6.88 -2.30
N LYS A 119 14.14 7.66 -3.37
CA LYS A 119 14.16 9.13 -3.32
C LYS A 119 12.78 9.72 -3.15
N GLY A 120 11.74 8.87 -3.11
CA GLY A 120 10.36 9.30 -2.91
C GLY A 120 9.62 9.71 -4.18
N GLY A 121 10.14 9.39 -5.35
CA GLY A 121 9.46 9.68 -6.61
C GLY A 121 8.63 8.51 -7.10
N LEU A 122 7.44 8.78 -7.63
CA LEU A 122 6.57 7.74 -8.17
C LEU A 122 7.19 7.10 -9.41
N ARG A 123 7.30 5.78 -9.38
CA ARG A 123 7.89 5.01 -10.49
C ARG A 123 6.87 4.14 -11.22
N HIS A 124 5.79 3.75 -10.53
CA HIS A 124 4.78 2.89 -11.13
C HIS A 124 3.44 3.06 -10.44
N TYR A 125 2.38 3.04 -11.25
CA TYR A 125 1.00 3.02 -10.78
C TYR A 125 0.20 2.04 -11.63
N GLN A 126 -0.63 1.23 -10.98
CA GLN A 126 -1.64 0.43 -11.68
C GLN A 126 -2.87 0.25 -10.80
N ALA A 127 -4.02 0.09 -11.44
CA ALA A 127 -5.28 -0.16 -10.77
C ALA A 127 -5.93 -1.42 -11.33
N GLY A 128 -6.73 -2.09 -10.51
CA GLY A 128 -7.42 -3.32 -10.90
C GLY A 128 -6.73 -4.58 -10.45
N GLY A 129 -7.39 -5.72 -10.62
CA GLY A 129 -6.94 -7.01 -10.09
C GLY A 129 -6.05 -7.82 -11.02
N THR A 130 -5.60 -7.25 -12.14
CA THR A 130 -4.78 -7.95 -13.13
C THR A 130 -3.34 -7.46 -13.12
N ALA A 131 -2.47 -8.15 -13.86
CA ALA A 131 -1.06 -7.75 -14.06
C ALA A 131 -0.24 -7.70 -12.76
N LEU A 132 -0.56 -8.55 -11.78
CA LEU A 132 0.16 -8.60 -10.51
C LEU A 132 1.61 -9.07 -10.65
N ARG A 133 1.91 -9.88 -11.67
CA ARG A 133 3.29 -10.30 -11.97
C ARG A 133 4.16 -9.10 -12.38
N MET A 134 3.56 -8.13 -13.01
CA MET A 134 4.25 -6.90 -13.41
C MET A 134 4.72 -6.12 -12.17
N LEU A 135 3.93 -6.14 -11.10
CA LEU A 135 4.31 -5.49 -9.85
C LEU A 135 5.61 -6.04 -9.30
N GLU A 136 5.76 -7.36 -9.24
CA GLU A 136 7.00 -7.94 -8.72
C GLU A 136 8.20 -7.55 -9.56
N LYS A 137 8.07 -7.57 -10.88
CA LYS A 137 9.16 -7.16 -11.77
C LYS A 137 9.55 -5.70 -11.54
N ARG A 138 8.57 -4.82 -11.37
CA ARG A 138 8.81 -3.41 -11.10
C ARG A 138 9.50 -3.22 -9.74
N VAL A 139 9.03 -3.93 -8.72
CA VAL A 139 9.63 -3.90 -7.39
C VAL A 139 11.10 -4.32 -7.45
N GLN A 140 11.39 -5.46 -8.08
CA GLN A 140 12.75 -5.96 -8.22
C GLN A 140 13.66 -4.92 -8.87
N ARG A 141 13.22 -4.34 -9.98
CA ARG A 141 14.00 -3.35 -10.71
C ARG A 141 14.31 -2.12 -9.86
N ILE A 142 13.29 -1.61 -9.17
CA ILE A 142 13.44 -0.41 -8.34
C ILE A 142 14.37 -0.67 -7.16
N ILE A 143 14.26 -1.84 -6.53
CA ILE A 143 15.16 -2.24 -5.44
C ILE A 143 16.61 -2.33 -5.94
N GLU A 144 16.84 -2.95 -7.09
CA GLU A 144 18.17 -3.05 -7.66
C GLU A 144 18.78 -1.68 -7.97
N GLU A 145 17.98 -0.76 -8.53
CA GLU A 145 18.42 0.60 -8.77
C GLU A 145 18.83 1.31 -7.48
N SER A 146 18.14 1.06 -6.38
CA SER A 146 18.42 1.70 -5.10
C SER A 146 19.72 1.23 -4.46
N LYS A 147 20.27 0.10 -4.92
CA LYS A 147 21.52 -0.45 -4.42
C LYS A 147 22.75 0.11 -5.14
N ARG A 148 22.55 0.90 -6.17
CA ARG A 148 23.64 1.46 -6.98
C ARG A 148 24.19 2.76 -6.39
#